data_8c2b320f6de05fe8d3205941127c63ff
#
_entry.id   8c2b320f6de05fe8d3205941127c63ff
#
_cell.length_a   1.000
_cell.length_b   1.000
_cell.length_c   1.000
_cell.angle_alpha   90.00
_cell.angle_beta   90.00
_cell.angle_gamma   90.00
#
_symmetry.space_group_name_H-M   'P 1'
#
loop_
_entity.id
_entity.type
_entity.pdbx_description
1 polymer ?
#
loop_
_entity_poly.entity_id
_entity_poly.type
_entity_poly.pdbx_seq_one_letter_code
_entity_poly.pdbx_strand_id
1 'polypeptide(L)'
;MIAQVTSALAGHLAAGGLLLAAILSLFHRLPVGFLRFCTSSSALLSALAALPSSSETRVRLAWAALSLVAAVWYVTMAARGESRKPLALLAAAAAVLVLVLTAGSGATTPEWVAVLSSLSSALLLGAVAVTMILGHWYLVDTSLSIAPLRDGALWVSLAVAARWAAVVAALFFGGWEILRIGRAADVIFSTNGLFFLFRSLMGLGAPLLLAGLIWQTVKIRSTQSATGLLYVLLILVLFGELISSFLRVATGHPL
;
A
#
# COMPACT_ATOMS: atom_id res chain seq x y z
N MET A 1 12.32 14.48 -9.35
CA MET A 1 10.86 14.21 -9.36
C MET A 1 10.54 12.75 -9.64
N ILE A 2 10.82 12.18 -10.83
CA ILE A 2 10.51 10.76 -11.14
C ILE A 2 11.09 9.78 -10.08
N ALA A 3 12.37 9.91 -9.76
CA ALA A 3 13.00 9.06 -8.74
C ALA A 3 12.36 9.15 -7.34
N GLN A 4 11.84 10.30 -6.95
CA GLN A 4 11.14 10.49 -5.67
C GLN A 4 9.76 9.80 -5.69
N VAL A 5 9.02 9.94 -6.79
CA VAL A 5 7.71 9.31 -6.98
C VAL A 5 7.84 7.78 -6.99
N THR A 6 8.80 7.24 -7.75
CA THR A 6 9.03 5.79 -7.80
C THR A 6 9.54 5.23 -6.48
N SER A 7 10.43 5.92 -5.77
CA SER A 7 10.91 5.54 -4.44
C SER A 7 9.77 5.52 -3.41
N ALA A 8 8.90 6.54 -3.41
CA ALA A 8 7.74 6.59 -2.51
C ALA A 8 6.75 5.45 -2.79
N LEU A 9 6.40 5.22 -4.05
CA LEU A 9 5.48 4.14 -4.44
C LEU A 9 6.06 2.76 -4.08
N ALA A 10 7.33 2.51 -4.42
CA ALA A 10 8.01 1.26 -4.09
C ALA A 10 8.10 1.03 -2.58
N GLY A 11 8.42 2.08 -1.82
CA GLY A 11 8.48 2.03 -0.36
C GLY A 11 7.11 1.73 0.28
N HIS A 12 6.06 2.41 -0.13
CA HIS A 12 4.71 2.15 0.38
C HIS A 12 4.24 0.74 0.04
N LEU A 13 4.48 0.26 -1.18
CA LEU A 13 4.12 -1.11 -1.59
C LEU A 13 4.93 -2.15 -0.79
N ALA A 14 6.22 -1.91 -0.57
CA ALA A 14 7.09 -2.79 0.23
C ALA A 14 6.62 -2.88 1.68
N ALA A 15 6.45 -1.73 2.35
CA ALA A 15 6.06 -1.68 3.75
C ALA A 15 4.65 -2.22 3.97
N GLY A 16 3.70 -1.83 3.12
CA GLY A 16 2.32 -2.32 3.17
C GLY A 16 2.22 -3.81 2.90
N GLY A 17 2.96 -4.31 1.90
CA GLY A 17 3.02 -5.74 1.59
C GLY A 17 3.60 -6.56 2.73
N LEU A 18 4.70 -6.09 3.34
CA LEU A 18 5.31 -6.74 4.50
C LEU A 18 4.38 -6.72 5.72
N LEU A 19 3.72 -5.58 5.96
CA LEU A 19 2.77 -5.40 7.06
C LEU A 19 1.59 -6.37 6.95
N LEU A 20 0.93 -6.44 5.78
CA LEU A 20 -0.22 -7.33 5.62
C LEU A 20 0.17 -8.80 5.61
N ALA A 21 1.28 -9.18 4.96
CA ALA A 21 1.77 -10.56 5.01
C ALA A 21 2.08 -10.99 6.46
N ALA A 22 2.66 -10.09 7.26
CA ALA A 22 2.90 -10.32 8.68
C ALA A 22 1.58 -10.49 9.43
N ILE A 23 0.63 -9.57 9.32
CA ILE A 23 -0.67 -9.65 10.00
C ILE A 23 -1.37 -10.98 9.66
N LEU A 24 -1.51 -11.32 8.39
CA LEU A 24 -2.17 -12.57 8.00
C LEU A 24 -1.43 -13.80 8.53
N SER A 25 -0.10 -13.80 8.59
CA SER A 25 0.70 -14.90 9.12
C SER A 25 0.57 -15.10 10.63
N LEU A 26 0.14 -14.08 11.38
CA LEU A 26 -0.12 -14.18 12.83
C LEU A 26 -1.40 -14.95 13.14
N PHE A 27 -2.42 -14.78 12.29
CA PHE A 27 -3.76 -15.35 12.49
C PHE A 27 -4.00 -16.63 11.69
N HIS A 28 -3.27 -16.84 10.58
CA HIS A 28 -3.47 -17.95 9.67
C HIS A 28 -2.18 -18.71 9.40
N ARG A 29 -2.31 -20.03 9.16
CA ARG A 29 -1.22 -20.84 8.64
C ARG A 29 -1.17 -20.68 7.12
N LEU A 30 -0.32 -19.77 6.67
CA LEU A 30 -0.12 -19.49 5.25
C LEU A 30 0.98 -20.38 4.65
N PRO A 31 0.89 -20.74 3.35
CA PRO A 31 1.97 -21.47 2.68
C PRO A 31 3.29 -20.68 2.77
N VAL A 32 4.36 -21.40 3.13
CA VAL A 32 5.70 -20.79 3.26
C VAL A 32 6.17 -20.17 1.94
N GLY A 33 5.84 -20.81 0.80
CA GLY A 33 6.13 -20.28 -0.52
C GLY A 33 5.50 -18.93 -0.77
N PHE A 34 4.24 -18.73 -0.38
CA PHE A 34 3.53 -17.45 -0.45
C PHE A 34 4.23 -16.37 0.40
N LEU A 35 4.54 -16.68 1.66
CA LEU A 35 5.21 -15.73 2.56
C LEU A 35 6.62 -15.39 2.07
N ARG A 36 7.36 -16.35 1.53
CA ARG A 36 8.67 -16.12 0.91
C ARG A 36 8.58 -15.18 -0.27
N PHE A 37 7.57 -15.34 -1.13
CA PHE A 37 7.33 -14.43 -2.25
C PHE A 37 7.02 -13.01 -1.76
N CYS A 38 6.12 -12.84 -0.79
CA CYS A 38 5.78 -11.52 -0.23
C CYS A 38 6.99 -10.84 0.42
N THR A 39 7.78 -11.58 1.22
CA THR A 39 8.97 -11.02 1.91
C THR A 39 10.10 -10.68 0.95
N SER A 40 10.38 -11.52 -0.06
CA SER A 40 11.41 -11.23 -1.08
C SER A 40 11.03 -10.01 -1.94
N SER A 41 9.76 -9.91 -2.35
CA SER A 41 9.26 -8.76 -3.10
C SER A 41 9.36 -7.47 -2.26
N SER A 42 8.99 -7.53 -0.97
CA SER A 42 9.12 -6.39 -0.07
C SER A 42 10.58 -6.01 0.17
N ALA A 43 11.50 -6.97 0.28
CA ALA A 43 12.92 -6.70 0.42
C ALA A 43 13.50 -5.99 -0.82
N LEU A 44 13.15 -6.45 -2.01
CA LEU A 44 13.59 -5.84 -3.26
C LEU A 44 13.02 -4.43 -3.44
N LEU A 45 11.72 -4.23 -3.18
CA LEU A 45 11.07 -2.93 -3.32
C LEU A 45 11.59 -1.91 -2.30
N SER A 46 11.84 -2.32 -1.05
CA SER A 46 12.43 -1.43 -0.05
C SER A 46 13.90 -1.12 -0.33
N ALA A 47 14.67 -2.06 -0.90
CA ALA A 47 16.02 -1.79 -1.41
C ALA A 47 15.98 -0.77 -2.57
N LEU A 48 15.02 -0.92 -3.48
CA LEU A 48 14.81 0.04 -4.57
C LEU A 48 14.44 1.44 -4.04
N ALA A 49 13.58 1.50 -3.00
CA ALA A 49 13.23 2.75 -2.33
C ALA A 49 14.42 3.44 -1.63
N ALA A 50 15.42 2.65 -1.21
CA ALA A 50 16.66 3.14 -0.59
C ALA A 50 17.70 3.67 -1.59
N LEU A 51 17.52 3.46 -2.89
CA LEU A 51 18.49 3.93 -3.91
C LEU A 51 18.62 5.47 -3.86
N PRO A 52 19.77 6.03 -4.31
CA PRO A 52 20.01 7.47 -4.27
C PRO A 52 19.00 8.22 -5.16
N SER A 53 17.89 8.58 -4.58
CA SER A 53 17.04 9.67 -5.01
C SER A 53 17.46 10.90 -4.19
N SER A 54 16.97 12.08 -4.50
CA SER A 54 17.23 13.31 -3.74
C SER A 54 16.73 13.27 -2.28
N SER A 55 16.43 12.10 -1.72
CA SER A 55 15.95 11.90 -0.36
C SER A 55 17.08 12.00 0.67
N GLU A 56 16.74 12.46 1.87
CA GLU A 56 17.66 12.53 3.00
C GLU A 56 18.27 11.16 3.33
N THR A 57 19.51 11.16 3.80
CA THR A 57 20.25 9.93 4.19
C THR A 57 19.45 9.09 5.21
N ARG A 58 18.74 9.76 6.15
CA ARG A 58 17.88 9.08 7.14
C ARG A 58 16.77 8.25 6.49
N VAL A 59 16.10 8.79 5.47
CA VAL A 59 15.04 8.10 4.72
C VAL A 59 15.60 6.86 4.01
N ARG A 60 16.76 7.00 3.36
CA ARG A 60 17.44 5.89 2.68
C ARG A 60 17.84 4.78 3.65
N LEU A 61 18.41 5.13 4.80
CA LEU A 61 18.77 4.17 5.84
C LEU A 61 17.54 3.44 6.41
N ALA A 62 16.43 4.14 6.60
CA ALA A 62 15.17 3.53 7.05
C ALA A 62 14.66 2.46 6.06
N TRP A 63 14.66 2.75 4.76
CA TRP A 63 14.26 1.76 3.73
C TRP A 63 15.26 0.61 3.61
N ALA A 64 16.56 0.86 3.74
CA ALA A 64 17.58 -0.19 3.76
C ALA A 64 17.42 -1.11 4.99
N ALA A 65 17.11 -0.55 6.15
CA ALA A 65 16.81 -1.34 7.35
C ALA A 65 15.56 -2.22 7.17
N LEU A 66 14.50 -1.71 6.55
CA LEU A 66 13.31 -2.51 6.24
C LEU A 66 13.63 -3.66 5.28
N SER A 67 14.45 -3.39 4.26
CA SER A 67 14.92 -4.42 3.33
C SER A 67 15.65 -5.55 4.07
N LEU A 68 16.52 -5.19 5.01
CA LEU A 68 17.25 -6.16 5.83
C LEU A 68 16.31 -7.00 6.71
N VAL A 69 15.33 -6.37 7.37
CA VAL A 69 14.33 -7.09 8.19
C VAL A 69 13.54 -8.08 7.34
N ALA A 70 13.08 -7.67 6.17
CA ALA A 70 12.36 -8.54 5.24
C ALA A 70 13.24 -9.70 4.74
N ALA A 71 14.50 -9.45 4.43
CA ALA A 71 15.46 -10.46 4.02
C ALA A 71 15.77 -11.47 5.14
N VAL A 72 15.93 -11.02 6.39
CA VAL A 72 16.12 -11.89 7.56
C VAL A 72 14.90 -12.80 7.75
N TRP A 73 13.70 -12.25 7.63
CA TRP A 73 12.49 -13.07 7.74
C TRP A 73 12.41 -14.11 6.60
N TYR A 74 12.73 -13.71 5.35
CA TYR A 74 12.81 -14.63 4.23
C TYR A 74 13.82 -15.78 4.47
N VAL A 75 15.05 -15.44 4.86
CA VAL A 75 16.13 -16.43 5.10
C VAL A 75 15.77 -17.40 6.21
N THR A 76 15.15 -16.90 7.30
CA THR A 76 14.72 -17.80 8.40
C THR A 76 13.62 -18.75 7.98
N MET A 77 12.67 -18.32 7.14
CA MET A 77 11.67 -19.22 6.54
C MET A 77 12.31 -20.23 5.56
N ALA A 78 13.31 -19.78 4.78
CA ALA A 78 14.01 -20.67 3.87
C ALA A 78 14.78 -21.77 4.61
N ALA A 79 15.39 -21.43 5.74
CA ALA A 79 16.18 -22.37 6.54
C ALA A 79 15.36 -23.33 7.39
N ARG A 80 14.17 -22.90 7.84
CA ARG A 80 13.37 -23.67 8.83
C ARG A 80 12.09 -24.27 8.28
N GLY A 81 11.66 -23.85 7.07
CA GLY A 81 10.41 -24.31 6.47
C GLY A 81 9.13 -23.76 7.12
N GLU A 82 9.25 -22.82 8.07
CA GLU A 82 8.10 -22.23 8.78
C GLU A 82 8.29 -20.75 9.07
N SER A 83 7.18 -20.02 9.23
CA SER A 83 7.18 -18.61 9.65
C SER A 83 7.15 -18.52 11.18
N ARG A 84 8.02 -17.68 11.74
CA ARG A 84 8.05 -17.42 13.19
C ARG A 84 7.28 -16.15 13.51
N LYS A 85 6.30 -16.25 14.41
CA LYS A 85 5.47 -15.12 14.86
C LYS A 85 6.30 -13.90 15.35
N PRO A 86 7.38 -14.04 16.15
CA PRO A 86 8.16 -12.88 16.58
C PRO A 86 8.82 -12.13 15.42
N LEU A 87 9.25 -12.83 14.36
CA LEU A 87 9.80 -12.16 13.17
C LEU A 87 8.71 -11.46 12.34
N ALA A 88 7.51 -12.03 12.26
CA ALA A 88 6.37 -11.36 11.64
C ALA A 88 5.99 -10.07 12.40
N LEU A 89 5.96 -10.12 13.74
CA LEU A 89 5.72 -8.93 14.57
C LEU A 89 6.82 -7.88 14.39
N LEU A 90 8.09 -8.29 14.37
CA LEU A 90 9.21 -7.38 14.11
C LEU A 90 9.09 -6.73 12.74
N ALA A 91 8.76 -7.49 11.71
CA ALA A 91 8.58 -6.99 10.35
C ALA A 91 7.42 -6.00 10.24
N ALA A 92 6.28 -6.29 10.90
CA ALA A 92 5.15 -5.37 10.96
C ALA A 92 5.51 -4.06 11.68
N ALA A 93 6.16 -4.15 12.84
CA ALA A 93 6.60 -2.98 13.61
C ALA A 93 7.62 -2.14 12.84
N ALA A 94 8.59 -2.77 12.17
CA ALA A 94 9.58 -2.09 11.33
C ALA A 94 8.92 -1.37 10.15
N ALA A 95 7.93 -2.00 9.49
CA ALA A 95 7.20 -1.38 8.39
C ALA A 95 6.45 -0.11 8.83
N VAL A 96 5.73 -0.18 9.96
CA VAL A 96 5.03 0.99 10.52
C VAL A 96 6.02 2.09 10.92
N LEU A 97 7.10 1.74 11.61
CA LEU A 97 8.12 2.69 12.04
C LEU A 97 8.74 3.43 10.85
N VAL A 98 9.12 2.71 9.80
CA VAL A 98 9.71 3.31 8.59
C VAL A 98 8.72 4.24 7.91
N LEU A 99 7.43 3.88 7.80
CA LEU A 99 6.40 4.74 7.23
C LEU A 99 6.22 6.03 8.04
N VAL A 100 6.24 5.96 9.38
CA VAL A 100 6.16 7.14 10.24
C VAL A 100 7.39 8.03 10.09
N LEU A 101 8.60 7.45 10.11
CA LEU A 101 9.86 8.20 9.98
C LEU A 101 10.04 8.88 8.62
N THR A 102 9.45 8.31 7.58
CA THR A 102 9.61 8.82 6.20
C THR A 102 8.45 9.71 5.74
N ALA A 103 7.34 9.76 6.49
CA ALA A 103 6.12 10.49 6.11
C ALA A 103 6.29 12.01 6.12
N GLY A 104 7.01 12.55 7.09
CA GLY A 104 7.05 13.98 7.42
C GLY A 104 8.01 14.83 6.56
N SER A 105 8.86 14.22 5.74
CA SER A 105 9.87 14.96 4.98
C SER A 105 9.24 15.79 3.85
N GLY A 106 9.22 17.11 4.00
CA GLY A 106 8.84 18.07 2.96
C GLY A 106 7.35 18.37 2.81
N ALA A 107 6.50 17.97 3.76
CA ALA A 107 5.06 18.25 3.72
C ALA A 107 4.76 19.67 4.23
N THR A 108 3.91 20.39 3.51
CA THR A 108 3.34 21.71 3.93
C THR A 108 2.13 21.53 4.86
N THR A 109 1.66 20.30 5.04
CA THR A 109 0.56 19.90 5.92
C THR A 109 1.06 19.48 7.30
N PRO A 110 0.20 19.46 8.34
CA PRO A 110 0.55 18.94 9.64
C PRO A 110 1.13 17.52 9.57
N GLU A 111 2.17 17.24 10.36
CA GLU A 111 2.90 15.95 10.32
C GLU A 111 1.98 14.73 10.46
N TRP A 112 0.98 14.78 11.34
CA TRP A 112 0.04 13.68 11.54
C TRP A 112 -0.80 13.37 10.28
N VAL A 113 -1.12 14.38 9.46
CA VAL A 113 -1.82 14.19 8.17
C VAL A 113 -0.90 13.47 7.18
N ALA A 114 0.36 13.87 7.12
CA ALA A 114 1.36 13.23 6.28
C ALA A 114 1.59 11.76 6.70
N VAL A 115 1.65 11.49 8.01
CA VAL A 115 1.75 10.12 8.55
C VAL A 115 0.51 9.30 8.21
N LEU A 116 -0.69 9.85 8.42
CA LEU A 116 -1.96 9.17 8.10
C LEU A 116 -2.04 8.83 6.61
N SER A 117 -1.65 9.76 5.74
CA SER A 117 -1.61 9.54 4.29
C SER A 117 -0.59 8.44 3.92
N SER A 118 0.61 8.46 4.49
CA SER A 118 1.64 7.45 4.24
C SER A 118 1.19 6.06 4.69
N LEU A 119 0.65 5.93 5.90
CA LEU A 119 0.15 4.66 6.45
C LEU A 119 -1.03 4.12 5.63
N SER A 120 -2.01 4.97 5.28
CA SER A 120 -3.17 4.53 4.50
C SER A 120 -2.81 4.14 3.07
N SER A 121 -1.87 4.85 2.43
CA SER A 121 -1.33 4.51 1.11
C SER A 121 -0.64 3.15 1.13
N ALA A 122 0.27 2.93 2.09
CA ALA A 122 0.95 1.66 2.24
C ALA A 122 -0.01 0.52 2.56
N LEU A 123 -0.98 0.74 3.47
CA LEU A 123 -1.99 -0.26 3.80
C LEU A 123 -2.83 -0.64 2.56
N LEU A 124 -3.25 0.34 1.75
CA LEU A 124 -4.05 0.10 0.55
C LEU A 124 -3.25 -0.70 -0.49
N LEU A 125 -2.04 -0.27 -0.82
CA LEU A 125 -1.16 -0.97 -1.76
C LEU A 125 -0.85 -2.39 -1.29
N GLY A 126 -0.49 -2.54 -0.03
CA GLY A 126 -0.18 -3.85 0.58
C GLY A 126 -1.38 -4.77 0.65
N ALA A 127 -2.54 -4.25 1.10
CA ALA A 127 -3.77 -5.03 1.19
C ALA A 127 -4.20 -5.60 -0.16
N VAL A 128 -4.19 -4.76 -1.19
CA VAL A 128 -4.58 -5.19 -2.53
C VAL A 128 -3.56 -6.16 -3.12
N ALA A 129 -2.26 -5.84 -3.06
CA ALA A 129 -1.21 -6.68 -3.65
C ALA A 129 -1.14 -8.06 -2.98
N VAL A 130 -1.07 -8.11 -1.64
CA VAL A 130 -0.95 -9.38 -0.91
C VAL A 130 -2.20 -10.23 -1.05
N THR A 131 -3.41 -9.61 -1.00
CA THR A 131 -4.67 -10.35 -1.19
C THR A 131 -4.81 -10.87 -2.62
N MET A 132 -4.35 -10.11 -3.62
CA MET A 132 -4.32 -10.55 -5.02
C MET A 132 -3.37 -11.74 -5.20
N ILE A 133 -2.15 -11.67 -4.67
CA ILE A 133 -1.19 -12.77 -4.72
C ILE A 133 -1.77 -14.00 -4.00
N LEU A 134 -2.40 -13.81 -2.86
CA LEU A 134 -3.07 -14.89 -2.13
C LEU A 134 -4.21 -15.50 -2.98
N GLY A 135 -5.06 -14.67 -3.60
CA GLY A 135 -6.10 -15.11 -4.53
C GLY A 135 -5.53 -15.94 -5.68
N HIS A 136 -4.41 -15.52 -6.27
CA HIS A 136 -3.72 -16.30 -7.28
C HIS A 136 -3.22 -17.65 -6.73
N TRP A 137 -2.73 -17.69 -5.48
CA TRP A 137 -2.29 -18.94 -4.83
C TRP A 137 -3.42 -19.96 -4.69
N TYR A 138 -4.66 -19.49 -4.44
CA TYR A 138 -5.85 -20.35 -4.39
C TYR A 138 -6.21 -21.00 -5.74
N LEU A 139 -5.77 -20.41 -6.87
CA LEU A 139 -5.97 -21.02 -8.19
C LEU A 139 -5.02 -22.20 -8.42
N VAL A 140 -3.86 -22.21 -7.74
CA VAL A 140 -2.85 -23.27 -7.84
C VAL A 140 -3.08 -24.35 -6.79
N ASP A 141 -3.41 -23.95 -5.56
CA ASP A 141 -3.66 -24.86 -4.42
C ASP A 141 -5.09 -24.65 -3.89
N THR A 142 -5.99 -25.50 -4.37
CA THR A 142 -7.42 -25.48 -4.01
C THR A 142 -7.71 -26.07 -2.62
N SER A 143 -6.72 -26.66 -1.96
CA SER A 143 -6.86 -27.26 -0.62
C SER A 143 -6.85 -26.23 0.51
N LEU A 144 -6.49 -24.99 0.21
CA LEU A 144 -6.37 -23.93 1.19
C LEU A 144 -7.72 -23.49 1.77
N SER A 145 -7.73 -23.22 3.09
CA SER A 145 -8.90 -22.64 3.75
C SER A 145 -9.23 -21.26 3.20
N ILE A 146 -10.51 -20.95 2.97
CA ILE A 146 -10.95 -19.64 2.45
C ILE A 146 -10.74 -18.48 3.45
N ALA A 147 -10.49 -18.76 4.72
CA ALA A 147 -10.41 -17.77 5.79
C ALA A 147 -9.35 -16.68 5.53
N PRO A 148 -8.09 -17.00 5.13
CA PRO A 148 -7.10 -15.96 4.84
C PRO A 148 -7.52 -15.01 3.71
N LEU A 149 -8.17 -15.51 2.66
CA LEU A 149 -8.65 -14.69 1.55
C LEU A 149 -9.80 -13.78 1.98
N ARG A 150 -10.69 -14.29 2.84
CA ARG A 150 -11.79 -13.49 3.40
C ARG A 150 -11.25 -12.34 4.27
N ASP A 151 -10.27 -12.64 5.12
CA ASP A 151 -9.66 -11.62 5.97
C ASP A 151 -8.82 -10.63 5.14
N GLY A 152 -8.15 -11.09 4.07
CA GLY A 152 -7.51 -10.22 3.09
C GLY A 152 -8.50 -9.26 2.41
N ALA A 153 -9.67 -9.75 1.98
CA ALA A 153 -10.72 -8.92 1.41
C ALA A 153 -11.29 -7.89 2.41
N LEU A 154 -11.39 -8.27 3.70
CA LEU A 154 -11.74 -7.32 4.76
C LEU A 154 -10.67 -6.23 4.90
N TRP A 155 -9.39 -6.60 4.92
CA TRP A 155 -8.28 -5.63 4.97
C TRP A 155 -8.27 -4.70 3.76
N VAL A 156 -8.60 -5.20 2.56
CA VAL A 156 -8.78 -4.34 1.36
C VAL A 156 -9.88 -3.30 1.60
N SER A 157 -11.03 -3.71 2.11
CA SER A 157 -12.15 -2.79 2.38
C SER A 157 -11.80 -1.75 3.44
N LEU A 158 -11.14 -2.16 4.52
CA LEU A 158 -10.66 -1.26 5.58
C LEU A 158 -9.60 -0.28 5.06
N ALA A 159 -8.69 -0.75 4.20
CA ALA A 159 -7.64 0.07 3.61
C ALA A 159 -8.21 1.13 2.67
N VAL A 160 -9.21 0.79 1.85
CA VAL A 160 -9.93 1.76 1.02
C VAL A 160 -10.61 2.82 1.88
N ALA A 161 -11.30 2.42 2.95
CA ALA A 161 -11.94 3.35 3.87
C ALA A 161 -10.92 4.27 4.58
N ALA A 162 -9.81 3.71 5.05
CA ALA A 162 -8.72 4.46 5.68
C ALA A 162 -8.09 5.45 4.70
N ARG A 163 -7.94 5.07 3.43
CA ARG A 163 -7.40 5.95 2.40
C ARG A 163 -8.35 7.11 2.09
N TRP A 164 -9.65 6.86 2.02
CA TRP A 164 -10.67 7.90 1.91
C TRP A 164 -10.60 8.89 3.08
N ALA A 165 -10.55 8.40 4.31
CA ALA A 165 -10.44 9.23 5.51
C ALA A 165 -9.16 10.09 5.49
N ALA A 166 -8.03 9.53 5.08
CA ALA A 166 -6.75 10.25 4.97
C ALA A 166 -6.82 11.38 3.93
N VAL A 167 -7.44 11.14 2.77
CA VAL A 167 -7.60 12.17 1.73
C VAL A 167 -8.54 13.28 2.18
N VAL A 168 -9.65 12.93 2.81
CA VAL A 168 -10.57 13.91 3.41
C VAL A 168 -9.85 14.75 4.45
N ALA A 169 -9.07 14.13 5.36
CA ALA A 169 -8.27 14.86 6.33
C ALA A 169 -7.24 15.78 5.65
N ALA A 170 -6.54 15.31 4.63
CA ALA A 170 -5.58 16.13 3.88
C ALA A 170 -6.23 17.35 3.22
N LEU A 171 -7.43 17.19 2.67
CA LEU A 171 -8.20 18.30 2.10
C LEU A 171 -8.61 19.31 3.18
N PHE A 172 -9.08 18.86 4.34
CA PHE A 172 -9.50 19.76 5.42
C PHE A 172 -8.35 20.55 6.04
N PHE A 173 -7.17 19.93 6.20
CA PHE A 173 -6.05 20.51 6.94
C PHE A 173 -4.96 21.13 6.07
N GLY A 174 -5.15 21.30 4.78
CA GLY A 174 -4.18 22.00 3.92
C GLY A 174 -4.45 21.91 2.42
N GLY A 175 -5.27 20.95 1.99
CA GLY A 175 -5.49 20.69 0.56
C GLY A 175 -6.47 21.65 -0.12
N TRP A 176 -7.25 22.44 0.64
CA TRP A 176 -8.19 23.39 0.06
C TRP A 176 -7.51 24.49 -0.76
N GLU A 177 -6.28 24.85 -0.43
CA GLU A 177 -5.55 25.86 -1.21
C GLU A 177 -5.24 25.40 -2.64
N ILE A 178 -5.07 24.10 -2.85
CA ILE A 178 -4.90 23.52 -4.19
C ILE A 178 -6.20 23.60 -4.99
N LEU A 179 -7.34 23.47 -4.30
CA LEU A 179 -8.68 23.57 -4.88
C LEU A 179 -9.21 25.01 -4.90
N ARG A 180 -8.53 25.95 -4.23
CA ARG A 180 -8.91 27.36 -4.09
C ARG A 180 -8.55 28.22 -5.31
N ILE A 181 -8.07 27.61 -6.37
CA ILE A 181 -7.79 28.29 -7.63
C ILE A 181 -9.12 28.58 -8.33
N GLY A 182 -9.65 29.78 -8.11
CA GLY A 182 -10.70 30.37 -8.91
C GLY A 182 -12.04 29.62 -8.93
N ARG A 183 -12.73 29.70 -10.04
CA ARG A 183 -14.01 29.01 -10.28
C ARG A 183 -13.79 27.50 -10.41
N ALA A 184 -14.78 26.69 -10.07
CA ALA A 184 -14.71 25.23 -10.18
C ALA A 184 -14.22 24.74 -11.56
N ALA A 185 -14.49 25.51 -12.61
CA ALA A 185 -13.98 25.24 -13.96
C ALA A 185 -12.45 25.32 -14.05
N ASP A 186 -11.81 26.28 -13.36
CA ASP A 186 -10.36 26.47 -13.42
C ASP A 186 -9.62 25.33 -12.71
N VAL A 187 -10.23 24.71 -11.69
CA VAL A 187 -9.69 23.53 -11.04
C VAL A 187 -9.70 22.32 -11.98
N ILE A 188 -10.80 22.12 -12.70
CA ILE A 188 -10.94 20.96 -13.62
C ILE A 188 -9.99 21.09 -14.82
N PHE A 189 -9.76 22.31 -15.31
CA PHE A 189 -8.90 22.57 -16.46
C PHE A 189 -7.42 22.82 -16.10
N SER A 190 -7.06 22.88 -14.81
CA SER A 190 -5.67 22.90 -14.40
C SER A 190 -5.06 21.50 -14.46
N THR A 191 -3.76 21.40 -14.78
CA THR A 191 -3.05 20.13 -14.84
C THR A 191 -3.16 19.36 -13.51
N ASN A 192 -2.96 20.04 -12.38
CA ASN A 192 -3.06 19.42 -11.05
C ASN A 192 -4.50 19.00 -10.71
N GLY A 193 -5.49 19.78 -11.10
CA GLY A 193 -6.90 19.44 -10.91
C GLY A 193 -7.32 18.22 -11.73
N LEU A 194 -6.85 18.10 -12.97
CA LEU A 194 -7.10 16.94 -13.81
C LEU A 194 -6.46 15.67 -13.18
N PHE A 195 -5.20 15.76 -12.72
CA PHE A 195 -4.57 14.65 -12.00
C PHE A 195 -5.30 14.30 -10.71
N PHE A 196 -5.79 15.27 -9.95
CA PHE A 196 -6.59 15.03 -8.76
C PHE A 196 -7.92 14.33 -9.09
N LEU A 197 -8.57 14.72 -10.19
CA LEU A 197 -9.80 14.05 -10.66
C LEU A 197 -9.54 12.59 -11.05
N PHE A 198 -8.50 12.32 -11.85
CA PHE A 198 -8.12 10.95 -12.20
C PHE A 198 -7.77 10.11 -10.96
N ARG A 199 -7.00 10.70 -10.04
CA ARG A 199 -6.68 10.05 -8.76
C ARG A 199 -7.94 9.73 -7.97
N SER A 200 -8.89 10.64 -7.89
CA SER A 200 -10.13 10.45 -7.15
C SER A 200 -11.03 9.39 -7.77
N LEU A 201 -11.14 9.35 -9.09
CA LEU A 201 -11.94 8.34 -9.78
C LEU A 201 -11.28 6.95 -9.74
N MET A 202 -10.01 6.85 -10.17
CA MET A 202 -9.32 5.57 -10.32
C MET A 202 -8.75 5.06 -9.00
N GLY A 203 -8.18 5.95 -8.17
CA GLY A 203 -7.50 5.56 -6.93
C GLY A 203 -8.41 5.48 -5.70
N LEU A 204 -9.63 6.03 -5.75
CA LEU A 204 -10.56 6.03 -4.63
C LEU A 204 -11.96 5.52 -5.01
N GLY A 205 -12.59 6.09 -6.04
CA GLY A 205 -13.98 5.77 -6.41
C GLY A 205 -14.13 4.33 -6.92
N ALA A 206 -13.35 3.95 -7.93
CA ALA A 206 -13.38 2.60 -8.46
C ALA A 206 -12.92 1.54 -7.43
N PRO A 207 -11.87 1.74 -6.63
CA PRO A 207 -11.52 0.85 -5.53
C PRO A 207 -12.63 0.65 -4.49
N LEU A 208 -13.40 1.68 -4.18
CA LEU A 208 -14.52 1.56 -3.25
C LEU A 208 -15.60 0.59 -3.77
N LEU A 209 -15.98 0.72 -5.03
CA LEU A 209 -16.95 -0.17 -5.68
C LEU A 209 -16.40 -1.61 -5.77
N LEU A 210 -15.15 -1.77 -6.21
CA LEU A 210 -14.53 -3.08 -6.37
C LEU A 210 -14.33 -3.80 -5.03
N ALA A 211 -13.99 -3.10 -3.95
CA ALA A 211 -13.86 -3.69 -2.63
C ALA A 211 -15.18 -4.36 -2.17
N GLY A 212 -16.31 -3.71 -2.43
CA GLY A 212 -17.65 -4.28 -2.17
C GLY A 212 -17.92 -5.54 -2.99
N LEU A 213 -17.58 -5.53 -4.28
CA LEU A 213 -17.74 -6.69 -5.18
C LEU A 213 -16.82 -7.86 -4.77
N ILE A 214 -15.55 -7.57 -4.44
CA ILE A 214 -14.59 -8.56 -3.95
C ILE A 214 -15.11 -9.22 -2.67
N TRP A 215 -15.59 -8.42 -1.71
CA TRP A 215 -16.16 -8.96 -0.49
C TRP A 215 -17.34 -9.91 -0.75
N GLN A 216 -18.25 -9.55 -1.67
CA GLN A 216 -19.38 -10.40 -2.04
C GLN A 216 -18.93 -11.69 -2.74
N THR A 217 -18.00 -11.63 -3.68
CA THR A 217 -17.48 -12.80 -4.40
C THR A 217 -16.73 -13.77 -3.49
N VAL A 218 -15.97 -13.25 -2.51
CA VAL A 218 -15.30 -14.10 -1.51
C VAL A 218 -16.31 -14.78 -0.59
N LYS A 219 -17.41 -14.11 -0.19
CA LYS A 219 -18.49 -14.70 0.62
C LYS A 219 -19.13 -15.93 -0.03
N ILE A 220 -19.34 -15.89 -1.34
CA ILE A 220 -19.92 -17.01 -2.11
C ILE A 220 -18.85 -18.01 -2.56
N ARG A 221 -17.61 -17.89 -2.06
CA ARG A 221 -16.44 -18.74 -2.36
C ARG A 221 -16.06 -18.78 -3.85
N SER A 222 -16.37 -17.74 -4.61
CA SER A 222 -15.94 -17.61 -6.02
C SER A 222 -14.52 -17.04 -6.09
N THR A 223 -13.52 -17.90 -5.82
CA THR A 223 -12.10 -17.49 -5.74
C THR A 223 -11.57 -16.96 -7.06
N GLN A 224 -11.96 -17.52 -8.20
CA GLN A 224 -11.56 -17.06 -9.52
C GLN A 224 -12.05 -15.64 -9.79
N SER A 225 -13.36 -15.37 -9.57
CA SER A 225 -13.92 -14.04 -9.77
C SER A 225 -13.31 -13.02 -8.81
N ALA A 226 -13.12 -13.39 -7.54
CA ALA A 226 -12.47 -12.53 -6.56
C ALA A 226 -11.04 -12.16 -6.97
N THR A 227 -10.26 -13.13 -7.46
CA THR A 227 -8.90 -12.92 -7.96
C THR A 227 -8.89 -12.01 -9.18
N GLY A 228 -9.80 -12.21 -10.14
CA GLY A 228 -9.94 -11.33 -11.30
C GLY A 228 -10.23 -9.88 -10.92
N LEU A 229 -11.16 -9.65 -9.99
CA LEU A 229 -11.45 -8.31 -9.46
C LEU A 229 -10.25 -7.69 -8.72
N LEU A 230 -9.48 -8.49 -7.98
CA LEU A 230 -8.27 -8.04 -7.29
C LEU A 230 -7.16 -7.61 -8.26
N TYR A 231 -7.00 -8.25 -9.42
CA TYR A 231 -6.08 -7.80 -10.46
C TYR A 231 -6.46 -6.42 -11.00
N VAL A 232 -7.74 -6.23 -11.33
CA VAL A 232 -8.25 -4.92 -11.79
C VAL A 232 -8.04 -3.87 -10.70
N LEU A 233 -8.39 -4.20 -9.45
CA LEU A 233 -8.20 -3.32 -8.32
C LEU A 233 -6.74 -2.92 -8.11
N LEU A 234 -5.80 -3.87 -8.25
CA LEU A 234 -4.37 -3.58 -8.10
C LEU A 234 -3.89 -2.55 -9.14
N ILE A 235 -4.29 -2.71 -10.40
CA ILE A 235 -3.94 -1.77 -11.46
C ILE A 235 -4.46 -0.37 -11.13
N LEU A 236 -5.74 -0.25 -10.75
CA LEU A 236 -6.36 1.04 -10.43
C LEU A 236 -5.71 1.71 -9.21
N VAL A 237 -5.41 0.94 -8.17
CA VAL A 237 -4.73 1.45 -6.96
C VAL A 237 -3.30 1.87 -7.27
N LEU A 238 -2.55 1.10 -8.06
CA LEU A 238 -1.19 1.49 -8.48
C LEU A 238 -1.20 2.82 -9.24
N PHE A 239 -2.10 2.99 -10.21
CA PHE A 239 -2.24 4.25 -10.94
C PHE A 239 -2.67 5.39 -10.00
N GLY A 240 -3.65 5.17 -9.13
CA GLY A 240 -4.12 6.16 -8.18
C GLY A 240 -3.01 6.62 -7.22
N GLU A 241 -2.23 5.71 -6.67
CA GLU A 241 -1.14 6.02 -5.75
C GLU A 241 0.11 6.60 -6.46
N LEU A 242 0.32 6.24 -7.74
CA LEU A 242 1.33 6.89 -8.57
C LEU A 242 1.00 8.37 -8.76
N ILE A 243 -0.25 8.69 -9.11
CA ILE A 243 -0.72 10.07 -9.26
C ILE A 243 -0.68 10.81 -7.91
N SER A 244 -1.09 10.16 -6.82
CA SER A 244 -1.00 10.73 -5.46
C SER A 244 0.45 11.08 -5.10
N SER A 245 1.40 10.18 -5.37
CA SER A 245 2.82 10.42 -5.14
C SER A 245 3.37 11.56 -6.01
N PHE A 246 2.91 11.66 -7.25
CA PHE A 246 3.25 12.77 -8.14
C PHE A 246 2.72 14.11 -7.60
N LEU A 247 1.44 14.17 -7.22
CA LEU A 247 0.81 15.37 -6.66
C LEU A 247 1.53 15.81 -5.37
N ARG A 248 1.88 14.86 -4.50
CA ARG A 248 2.64 15.14 -3.27
C ARG A 248 3.99 15.80 -3.58
N VAL A 249 4.74 15.31 -4.56
CA VAL A 249 6.04 15.88 -4.94
C VAL A 249 5.87 17.23 -5.65
N ALA A 250 4.82 17.41 -6.46
CA ALA A 250 4.56 18.61 -7.21
C ALA A 250 3.99 19.77 -6.37
N THR A 251 3.16 19.44 -5.36
CA THR A 251 2.40 20.44 -4.59
C THR A 251 2.81 20.53 -3.11
N GLY A 252 3.56 19.55 -2.61
CA GLY A 252 3.88 19.42 -1.18
C GLY A 252 2.74 18.88 -0.32
N HIS A 253 1.57 18.56 -0.90
CA HIS A 253 0.39 18.08 -0.17
C HIS A 253 0.15 16.59 -0.37
N PRO A 254 -0.13 15.81 0.68
CA PRO A 254 -0.32 14.35 0.64
C PRO A 254 -1.75 13.96 0.22
N LEU A 255 -2.13 14.24 -1.02
CA LEU A 255 -3.47 14.03 -1.60
C LEU A 255 -3.67 12.63 -2.18
#